data_03e49ffc75b239f5309447380de88e1f
#
_entry.id   03e49ffc75b239f5309447380de88e1f
#
_cell.length_a   1.000
_cell.length_b   1.000
_cell.length_c   1.000
_cell.angle_alpha   90.00
_cell.angle_beta   90.00
_cell.angle_gamma   90.00
#
_symmetry.space_group_name_H-M   'P 1'
#
loop_
_entity.id
_entity.type
_entity.pdbx_description
1 polymer ?
#
loop_
_entity_poly.entity_id
_entity_poly.type
_entity_poly.pdbx_seq_one_letter_code
_entity_poly.pdbx_strand_id
1 'polypeptide(L)'
;KLQRLFRREEVSHLIKKCNDFGAGGVSVAIGELADGLVVELDKVPKKYAGLDGTEIAISESQERMAVVVDPKDADQFLAYAAEENLEATKVAVVSEDPRLVLRWRGKEIVNISRAFLDTNGAHQETDVTVSMPKKEESFFASKEVTDVKEKWLSMLADLNVCSQKGLVEMFDSSIGAGSVVMPYGGKNQLTEVQ
;
A
#
# COMPACT_ATOMS: atom_id res chain seq x y z
N LYS A 1 -12.06 3.31 -7.51
CA LYS A 1 -11.40 4.36 -8.28
C LYS A 1 -9.87 4.23 -8.20
N LEU A 2 -9.25 4.28 -7.02
CA LEU A 2 -7.79 4.11 -6.84
C LEU A 2 -7.26 2.86 -7.52
N GLN A 3 -7.91 1.74 -7.34
CA GLN A 3 -7.51 0.47 -7.94
C GLN A 3 -7.57 0.49 -9.47
N ARG A 4 -8.56 1.16 -10.06
CA ARG A 4 -8.61 1.35 -11.51
C ARG A 4 -7.45 2.23 -12.00
N LEU A 5 -7.15 3.31 -11.29
CA LEU A 5 -6.01 4.17 -11.61
C LEU A 5 -4.69 3.39 -11.57
N PHE A 6 -4.43 2.63 -10.50
CA PHE A 6 -3.17 1.90 -10.35
C PHE A 6 -3.04 0.66 -11.25
N ARG A 7 -4.13 0.15 -11.82
CA ARG A 7 -4.09 -0.92 -12.83
C ARG A 7 -3.73 -0.44 -14.23
N ARG A 8 -3.74 0.87 -14.46
CA ARG A 8 -3.30 1.46 -15.73
C ARG A 8 -1.78 1.41 -15.81
N GLU A 9 -1.26 0.76 -16.84
CA GLU A 9 0.18 0.59 -17.05
C GLU A 9 0.90 1.94 -17.14
N GLU A 10 0.33 2.89 -17.90
CA GLU A 10 0.86 4.24 -18.07
C GLU A 10 0.90 5.05 -16.77
N VAL A 11 0.10 4.69 -15.77
CA VAL A 11 0.09 5.34 -14.45
C VAL A 11 1.07 4.66 -13.50
N SER A 12 1.02 3.33 -13.42
CA SER A 12 1.86 2.57 -12.49
C SER A 12 3.35 2.74 -12.77
N HIS A 13 3.75 2.91 -14.03
CA HIS A 13 5.14 3.15 -14.41
C HIS A 13 5.65 4.55 -13.98
N LEU A 14 4.79 5.52 -13.71
CA LEU A 14 5.19 6.83 -13.18
C LEU A 14 5.51 6.77 -11.69
N ILE A 15 4.96 5.80 -10.97
CA ILE A 15 5.08 5.71 -9.51
C ILE A 15 6.44 5.13 -9.14
N LYS A 16 7.23 5.89 -8.39
CA LYS A 16 8.52 5.46 -7.84
C LYS A 16 8.38 4.74 -6.51
N LYS A 17 7.53 5.28 -5.63
CA LYS A 17 7.14 4.71 -4.34
C LYS A 17 5.69 5.07 -4.06
N CYS A 18 5.01 4.24 -3.29
CA CYS A 18 3.68 4.56 -2.77
C CYS A 18 3.50 3.99 -1.37
N ASN A 19 2.62 4.62 -0.62
CA ASN A 19 2.20 4.18 0.70
C ASN A 19 0.72 4.53 0.89
N ASP A 20 0.02 3.76 1.70
CA ASP A 20 -1.36 4.06 2.07
C ASP A 20 -1.43 4.99 3.30
N PHE A 21 -2.58 5.60 3.52
CA PHE A 21 -2.83 6.41 4.71
C PHE A 21 -3.54 5.57 5.77
N GLY A 22 -2.79 5.27 6.83
CA GLY A 22 -3.30 4.63 8.04
C GLY A 22 -2.94 5.43 9.28
N ALA A 23 -2.75 4.75 10.38
CA ALA A 23 -2.32 5.34 11.65
C ALA A 23 -1.01 6.12 11.49
N GLY A 24 -0.93 7.31 12.11
CA GLY A 24 0.20 8.23 11.96
C GLY A 24 0.03 9.24 10.82
N GLY A 25 -1.01 9.12 10.00
CA GLY A 25 -1.42 10.09 8.99
C GLY A 25 -0.31 10.48 8.01
N VAL A 26 -0.21 11.77 7.72
CA VAL A 26 0.80 12.35 6.81
C VAL A 26 2.23 12.04 7.26
N SER A 27 2.49 12.05 8.57
CA SER A 27 3.82 11.80 9.13
C SER A 27 4.36 10.41 8.78
N VAL A 28 3.49 9.41 8.69
CA VAL A 28 3.84 8.04 8.29
C VAL A 28 3.69 7.86 6.78
N ALA A 29 2.48 8.07 6.26
CA ALA A 29 2.18 7.80 4.85
C ALA A 29 3.10 8.52 3.86
N ILE A 30 3.44 9.77 4.14
CA ILE A 30 4.37 10.55 3.32
C ILE A 30 5.79 10.47 3.88
N GLY A 31 5.94 10.56 5.22
CA GLY A 31 7.23 10.62 5.88
C GLY A 31 8.15 9.43 5.65
N GLU A 32 7.61 8.27 5.26
CA GLU A 32 8.37 7.05 4.96
C GLU A 32 8.75 6.90 3.47
N LEU A 33 8.27 7.80 2.60
CA LEU A 33 8.47 7.64 1.15
C LEU A 33 9.89 7.98 0.68
N ALA A 34 10.62 8.82 1.39
CA ALA A 34 12.00 9.17 1.05
C ALA A 34 12.78 9.64 2.30
N ASP A 35 14.10 9.61 2.22
CA ASP A 35 14.97 10.01 3.32
C ASP A 35 14.87 11.51 3.61
N GLY A 36 14.81 12.33 2.58
CA GLY A 36 14.61 13.77 2.67
C GLY A 36 13.26 14.19 2.11
N LEU A 37 12.45 14.88 2.91
CA LEU A 37 11.11 15.31 2.56
C LEU A 37 10.76 16.67 3.16
N VAL A 38 10.21 17.54 2.35
CA VAL A 38 9.56 18.78 2.79
C VAL A 38 8.07 18.69 2.47
N VAL A 39 7.24 18.67 3.50
CA VAL A 39 5.78 18.52 3.40
C VAL A 39 5.11 19.82 3.77
N GLU A 40 4.22 20.31 2.92
CA GLU A 40 3.38 21.50 3.13
C GLU A 40 1.99 21.06 3.63
N LEU A 41 1.78 21.05 4.93
CA LEU A 41 0.54 20.58 5.56
C LEU A 41 -0.68 21.42 5.17
N ASP A 42 -0.47 22.69 4.83
CA ASP A 42 -1.56 23.57 4.35
C ASP A 42 -2.18 23.06 3.04
N LYS A 43 -1.46 22.29 2.25
CA LYS A 43 -1.90 21.73 0.97
C LYS A 43 -2.61 20.38 1.11
N VAL A 44 -2.59 19.77 2.29
CA VAL A 44 -3.25 18.48 2.52
C VAL A 44 -4.77 18.66 2.47
N PRO A 45 -5.47 17.93 1.57
CA PRO A 45 -6.93 18.00 1.50
C PRO A 45 -7.58 17.57 2.81
N LYS A 46 -8.59 18.30 3.24
CA LYS A 46 -9.30 18.10 4.50
C LYS A 46 -10.81 18.06 4.26
N LYS A 47 -11.53 17.21 4.98
CA LYS A 47 -13.00 17.15 4.91
C LYS A 47 -13.68 18.28 5.67
N TYR A 48 -13.01 18.85 6.67
CA TYR A 48 -13.53 19.94 7.51
C TYR A 48 -12.43 20.88 7.96
N ALA A 49 -12.81 22.09 8.32
CA ALA A 49 -11.89 23.11 8.82
C ALA A 49 -11.64 22.93 10.34
N GLY A 50 -10.62 23.60 10.85
CA GLY A 50 -10.33 23.68 12.29
C GLY A 50 -9.17 22.81 12.76
N LEU A 51 -8.66 21.92 11.93
CA LEU A 51 -7.47 21.11 12.27
C LEU A 51 -6.22 22.00 12.36
N ASP A 52 -5.43 21.81 13.39
CA ASP A 52 -4.11 22.38 13.52
C ASP A 52 -3.03 21.59 12.79
N GLY A 53 -1.78 22.05 12.82
CA GLY A 53 -0.68 21.40 12.13
C GLY A 53 -0.35 20.01 12.68
N THR A 54 -0.49 19.81 13.98
CA THR A 54 -0.27 18.52 14.63
C THR A 54 -1.34 17.53 14.23
N GLU A 55 -2.60 17.94 14.30
CA GLU A 55 -3.74 17.11 13.91
C GLU A 55 -3.67 16.69 12.43
N ILE A 56 -3.31 17.63 11.53
CA ILE A 56 -3.12 17.31 10.10
C ILE A 56 -1.96 16.32 9.92
N ALA A 57 -0.87 16.49 10.68
CA ALA A 57 0.31 15.64 10.55
C ALA A 57 0.08 14.18 10.95
N ILE A 58 -0.75 13.93 11.96
CA ILE A 58 -0.95 12.59 12.54
C ILE A 58 -2.36 12.01 12.31
N SER A 59 -3.30 12.79 11.78
CA SER A 59 -4.68 12.34 11.58
C SER A 59 -4.75 11.24 10.54
N GLU A 60 -5.31 10.11 10.93
CA GLU A 60 -5.64 9.02 10.03
C GLU A 60 -6.73 9.46 9.03
N SER A 61 -6.53 9.15 7.78
CA SER A 61 -7.51 9.39 6.73
C SER A 61 -7.43 8.28 5.70
N GLN A 62 -8.10 7.20 5.99
CA GLN A 62 -8.14 5.99 5.15
C GLN A 62 -8.63 6.27 3.72
N GLU A 63 -8.46 5.29 2.84
CA GLU A 63 -8.80 5.36 1.42
C GLU A 63 -8.03 6.44 0.64
N ARG A 64 -6.83 6.78 1.10
CA ARG A 64 -5.86 7.64 0.41
C ARG A 64 -4.58 6.89 0.11
N MET A 65 -3.89 7.35 -0.93
CA MET A 65 -2.55 6.88 -1.29
C MET A 65 -1.62 8.07 -1.42
N ALA A 66 -0.43 7.95 -0.87
CA ALA A 66 0.68 8.86 -1.15
C ALA A 66 1.59 8.22 -2.20
N VAL A 67 1.98 8.96 -3.22
CA VAL A 67 2.85 8.49 -4.29
C VAL A 67 4.01 9.45 -4.52
N VAL A 68 5.15 8.90 -4.89
CA VAL A 68 6.30 9.68 -5.39
C VAL A 68 6.37 9.49 -6.88
N VAL A 69 6.37 10.59 -7.60
CA VAL A 69 6.53 10.64 -9.05
C VAL A 69 7.67 11.59 -9.42
N ASP A 70 8.26 11.41 -10.60
CA ASP A 70 9.23 12.36 -11.13
C ASP A 70 8.57 13.75 -11.32
N PRO A 71 9.24 14.85 -11.00
CA PRO A 71 8.66 16.20 -11.18
C PRO A 71 8.11 16.47 -12.56
N LYS A 72 8.73 15.94 -13.61
CA LYS A 72 8.28 16.09 -15.01
C LYS A 72 6.96 15.38 -15.30
N ASP A 73 6.65 14.34 -14.55
CA ASP A 73 5.48 13.49 -14.75
C ASP A 73 4.31 13.86 -13.81
N ALA A 74 4.53 14.83 -12.88
CA ALA A 74 3.56 15.18 -11.85
C ALA A 74 2.22 15.66 -12.43
N ASP A 75 2.25 16.56 -13.42
CA ASP A 75 1.03 17.08 -14.02
C ASP A 75 0.27 16.02 -14.81
N GLN A 76 0.99 15.11 -15.47
CA GLN A 76 0.38 13.98 -16.17
C GLN A 76 -0.29 12.99 -15.18
N PHE A 77 0.35 12.74 -14.06
CA PHE A 77 -0.24 11.89 -13.01
C PHE A 77 -1.53 12.51 -12.44
N LEU A 78 -1.53 13.83 -12.19
CA LEU A 78 -2.72 14.55 -11.74
C LEU A 78 -3.85 14.46 -12.77
N ALA A 79 -3.55 14.55 -14.05
CA ALA A 79 -4.53 14.41 -15.13
C ALA A 79 -5.16 13.00 -15.14
N TYR A 80 -4.36 11.95 -15.01
CA TYR A 80 -4.86 10.58 -14.91
C TYR A 80 -5.74 10.34 -13.68
N ALA A 81 -5.39 10.94 -12.55
CA ALA A 81 -6.23 10.88 -11.34
C ALA A 81 -7.60 11.56 -11.57
N ALA A 82 -7.60 12.70 -12.26
CA ALA A 82 -8.85 13.42 -12.60
C ALA A 82 -9.76 12.62 -13.53
N GLU A 83 -9.20 11.89 -14.50
CA GLU A 83 -9.97 10.97 -15.38
C GLU A 83 -10.75 9.91 -14.59
N GLU A 84 -10.17 9.44 -13.47
CA GLU A 84 -10.83 8.51 -12.55
C GLU A 84 -11.72 9.20 -11.51
N ASN A 85 -11.91 10.52 -11.63
CA ASN A 85 -12.63 11.32 -10.65
C ASN A 85 -12.07 11.14 -9.22
N LEU A 86 -10.75 11.26 -9.12
CA LEU A 86 -9.98 11.29 -7.89
C LEU A 86 -9.39 12.68 -7.67
N GLU A 87 -9.47 13.16 -6.43
CA GLU A 87 -8.73 14.33 -6.01
C GLU A 87 -7.27 13.93 -5.78
N ALA A 88 -6.34 14.61 -6.43
CA ALA A 88 -4.90 14.43 -6.24
C ALA A 88 -4.23 15.79 -6.07
N THR A 89 -3.34 15.91 -5.10
CA THR A 89 -2.69 17.17 -4.74
C THR A 89 -1.22 16.97 -4.44
N LYS A 90 -0.38 17.84 -4.98
CA LYS A 90 1.05 17.88 -4.65
C LYS A 90 1.24 18.53 -3.29
N VAL A 91 1.62 17.75 -2.29
CA VAL A 91 1.75 18.19 -0.89
C VAL A 91 3.18 18.17 -0.37
N ALA A 92 4.09 17.50 -1.06
CA ALA A 92 5.47 17.34 -0.61
C ALA A 92 6.46 17.38 -1.78
N VAL A 93 7.72 17.61 -1.43
CA VAL A 93 8.86 17.53 -2.35
C VAL A 93 9.95 16.70 -1.68
N VAL A 94 10.52 15.75 -2.44
CA VAL A 94 11.72 15.02 -2.02
C VAL A 94 12.92 15.96 -2.08
N SER A 95 13.76 15.94 -1.05
CA SER A 95 14.96 16.76 -0.93
C SER A 95 16.21 15.88 -0.77
N GLU A 96 17.37 16.45 -1.10
CA GLU A 96 18.66 15.77 -0.87
C GLU A 96 19.08 15.79 0.61
N ASP A 97 18.57 16.74 1.38
CA ASP A 97 18.82 16.78 2.83
C ASP A 97 18.00 15.65 3.52
N PRO A 98 18.65 14.69 4.20
CA PRO A 98 17.97 13.55 4.81
C PRO A 98 17.23 13.93 6.09
N ARG A 99 16.21 14.74 5.96
CA ARG A 99 15.37 15.23 7.04
C ARG A 99 13.89 15.15 6.67
N LEU A 100 13.04 14.84 7.64
CA LEU A 100 11.61 15.05 7.53
C LEU A 100 11.28 16.44 8.07
N VAL A 101 10.81 17.30 7.17
CA VAL A 101 10.38 18.67 7.48
C VAL A 101 8.88 18.80 7.21
N LEU A 102 8.09 19.12 8.23
CA LEU A 102 6.68 19.45 8.08
C LEU A 102 6.47 20.94 8.31
N ARG A 103 5.83 21.62 7.37
CA ARG A 103 5.51 23.04 7.42
C ARG A 103 4.02 23.28 7.54
N TRP A 104 3.65 24.20 8.38
CA TRP A 104 2.28 24.63 8.57
C TRP A 104 2.22 26.14 8.79
N ARG A 105 1.41 26.84 8.00
CA ARG A 105 1.28 28.31 8.02
C ARG A 105 2.63 29.02 7.94
N GLY A 106 3.50 28.53 7.04
CA GLY A 106 4.82 29.08 6.80
C GLY A 106 5.86 28.83 7.90
N LYS A 107 5.56 27.98 8.89
CA LYS A 107 6.49 27.61 9.96
C LYS A 107 6.84 26.14 9.89
N GLU A 108 8.08 25.80 10.18
CA GLU A 108 8.49 24.40 10.40
C GLU A 108 8.00 23.99 11.79
N ILE A 109 7.09 23.01 11.83
CA ILE A 109 6.58 22.43 13.07
C ILE A 109 7.24 21.10 13.41
N VAL A 110 7.84 20.45 12.41
CA VAL A 110 8.69 19.26 12.55
C VAL A 110 9.92 19.44 11.68
N ASN A 111 11.09 19.12 12.23
CA ASN A 111 12.35 19.08 11.49
C ASN A 111 13.27 18.05 12.14
N ILE A 112 13.20 16.79 11.70
CA ILE A 112 13.85 15.63 12.31
C ILE A 112 14.77 14.97 11.28
N SER A 113 16.00 14.60 11.71
CA SER A 113 16.91 13.87 10.84
C SER A 113 16.45 12.44 10.56
N ARG A 114 16.70 11.94 9.38
CA ARG A 114 16.41 10.55 9.00
C ARG A 114 17.15 9.56 9.93
N ALA A 115 18.40 9.82 10.25
CA ALA A 115 19.18 8.99 11.14
C ALA A 115 18.52 8.79 12.52
N PHE A 116 17.83 9.82 13.05
CA PHE A 116 17.08 9.69 14.29
C PHE A 116 15.82 8.84 14.09
N LEU A 117 15.07 9.06 13.01
CA LEU A 117 13.84 8.31 12.72
C LEU A 117 14.11 6.82 12.52
N ASP A 118 15.18 6.47 11.81
CA ASP A 118 15.53 5.08 11.49
C ASP A 118 15.95 4.27 12.71
N THR A 119 16.48 4.93 13.73
CA THR A 119 17.03 4.25 14.90
C THR A 119 16.28 4.55 16.19
N ASN A 120 15.29 5.46 16.15
CA ASN A 120 14.70 6.05 17.37
C ASN A 120 15.78 6.58 18.36
N GLY A 121 16.92 7.06 17.81
CA GLY A 121 18.07 7.51 18.58
C GLY A 121 18.98 6.41 19.13
N ALA A 122 18.69 5.14 18.89
CA ALA A 122 19.50 3.99 19.31
C ALA A 122 19.98 3.20 18.08
N HIS A 123 21.30 3.20 17.84
CA HIS A 123 21.89 2.39 16.78
C HIS A 123 21.91 0.92 17.18
N GLN A 124 21.38 0.05 16.32
CA GLN A 124 21.35 -1.40 16.55
C GLN A 124 22.06 -2.11 15.40
N GLU A 125 22.87 -3.08 15.76
CA GLU A 125 23.58 -3.94 14.82
C GLU A 125 23.30 -5.41 15.17
N THR A 126 23.20 -6.25 14.15
CA THR A 126 23.03 -7.69 14.33
C THR A 126 23.69 -8.45 13.20
N ASP A 127 24.21 -9.63 13.51
CA ASP A 127 24.74 -10.56 12.52
C ASP A 127 23.60 -11.47 12.03
N VAL A 128 23.48 -11.60 10.71
CA VAL A 128 22.45 -12.44 10.09
C VAL A 128 23.11 -13.51 9.23
N THR A 129 22.79 -14.75 9.50
CA THR A 129 23.17 -15.88 8.65
C THR A 129 22.02 -16.26 7.72
N VAL A 130 22.22 -16.12 6.41
CA VAL A 130 21.23 -16.50 5.40
C VAL A 130 21.61 -17.89 4.88
N SER A 131 20.76 -18.89 5.14
CA SER A 131 20.91 -20.23 4.60
C SER A 131 20.19 -20.34 3.25
N MET A 132 20.87 -20.93 2.27
CA MET A 132 20.24 -21.24 0.99
C MET A 132 19.15 -22.30 1.17
N PRO A 133 17.93 -22.08 0.66
CA PRO A 133 16.90 -23.11 0.67
C PRO A 133 17.34 -24.30 -0.20
N LYS A 134 17.02 -25.50 0.26
CA LYS A 134 17.28 -26.71 -0.54
C LYS A 134 16.30 -26.76 -1.71
N LYS A 135 16.81 -27.10 -2.90
CA LYS A 135 15.99 -27.18 -4.12
C LYS A 135 14.84 -28.18 -3.98
N GLU A 136 15.07 -29.27 -3.25
CA GLU A 136 14.11 -30.36 -3.02
C GLU A 136 12.95 -29.93 -2.11
N GLU A 137 13.18 -28.90 -1.27
CA GLU A 137 12.18 -28.33 -0.35
C GLU A 137 11.44 -27.15 -0.99
N SER A 138 11.83 -26.73 -2.20
CA SER A 138 11.16 -25.66 -2.94
C SER A 138 9.70 -26.02 -3.22
N PHE A 139 8.81 -25.02 -3.13
CA PHE A 139 7.42 -25.18 -3.55
C PHE A 139 7.28 -25.64 -5.00
N PHE A 140 8.22 -25.27 -5.86
CA PHE A 140 8.25 -25.64 -7.28
C PHE A 140 8.95 -26.98 -7.56
N ALA A 141 9.46 -27.66 -6.53
CA ALA A 141 10.09 -28.96 -6.73
C ALA A 141 9.04 -30.01 -7.12
N SER A 142 9.30 -30.73 -8.21
CA SER A 142 8.45 -31.84 -8.62
C SER A 142 8.55 -32.96 -7.59
N LYS A 143 7.41 -33.44 -7.12
CA LYS A 143 7.30 -34.61 -6.24
C LYS A 143 6.65 -35.75 -7.00
N GLU A 144 7.24 -36.93 -6.90
CA GLU A 144 6.63 -38.13 -7.50
C GLU A 144 5.29 -38.41 -6.81
N VAL A 145 4.27 -38.69 -7.62
CA VAL A 145 2.93 -39.03 -7.14
C VAL A 145 2.72 -40.53 -7.35
N THR A 146 2.75 -41.30 -6.28
CA THR A 146 2.57 -42.76 -6.31
C THR A 146 1.10 -43.18 -6.23
N ASP A 147 0.29 -42.44 -5.49
CA ASP A 147 -1.19 -42.58 -5.41
C ASP A 147 -1.87 -41.27 -5.78
N VAL A 148 -2.43 -41.24 -6.98
CA VAL A 148 -3.11 -40.07 -7.54
C VAL A 148 -4.36 -39.70 -6.71
N LYS A 149 -5.13 -40.69 -6.24
CA LYS A 149 -6.35 -40.46 -5.48
C LYS A 149 -6.04 -39.85 -4.12
N GLU A 150 -5.09 -40.43 -3.39
CA GLU A 150 -4.65 -39.92 -2.10
C GLU A 150 -4.08 -38.50 -2.25
N LYS A 151 -3.20 -38.29 -3.24
CA LYS A 151 -2.63 -36.98 -3.51
C LYS A 151 -3.69 -35.95 -3.84
N TRP A 152 -4.68 -36.30 -4.66
CA TRP A 152 -5.78 -35.39 -5.00
C TRP A 152 -6.61 -35.03 -3.78
N LEU A 153 -7.02 -36.00 -2.97
CA LEU A 153 -7.78 -35.75 -1.75
C LEU A 153 -7.00 -34.89 -0.75
N SER A 154 -5.72 -35.17 -0.55
CA SER A 154 -4.87 -34.34 0.33
C SER A 154 -4.71 -32.91 -0.18
N MET A 155 -4.60 -32.72 -1.48
CA MET A 155 -4.51 -31.41 -2.11
C MET A 155 -5.82 -30.62 -1.94
N LEU A 156 -6.98 -31.26 -2.12
CA LEU A 156 -8.27 -30.62 -1.91
C LEU A 156 -8.56 -30.29 -0.43
N ALA A 157 -7.88 -30.98 0.49
CA ALA A 157 -7.97 -30.68 1.91
C ALA A 157 -6.97 -29.61 2.39
N ASP A 158 -6.00 -29.22 1.55
CA ASP A 158 -5.05 -28.17 1.87
C ASP A 158 -5.76 -26.83 2.01
N LEU A 159 -5.41 -26.06 3.03
CA LEU A 159 -6.04 -24.75 3.33
C LEU A 159 -5.90 -23.73 2.22
N ASN A 160 -4.87 -23.85 1.37
CA ASN A 160 -4.68 -22.98 0.21
C ASN A 160 -5.49 -23.41 -1.02
N VAL A 161 -6.11 -24.58 -1.00
CA VAL A 161 -6.83 -25.16 -2.13
C VAL A 161 -8.29 -25.48 -1.82
N CYS A 162 -8.60 -25.78 -0.55
CA CYS A 162 -9.97 -26.08 -0.13
C CYS A 162 -10.93 -24.89 -0.34
N SER A 163 -12.22 -25.17 -0.32
CA SER A 163 -13.22 -24.10 -0.46
C SER A 163 -13.02 -22.97 0.54
N GLN A 164 -12.95 -21.75 0.04
CA GLN A 164 -12.84 -20.51 0.84
C GLN A 164 -14.23 -19.94 1.20
N LYS A 165 -15.31 -20.66 0.95
CA LYS A 165 -16.68 -20.18 1.14
C LYS A 165 -16.89 -19.53 2.51
N GLY A 166 -16.40 -20.13 3.59
CA GLY A 166 -16.54 -19.58 4.94
C GLY A 166 -15.89 -18.22 5.11
N LEU A 167 -14.72 -18.01 4.50
CA LEU A 167 -14.04 -16.72 4.50
C LEU A 167 -14.79 -15.69 3.66
N VAL A 168 -15.24 -16.07 2.46
CA VAL A 168 -16.01 -15.20 1.57
C VAL A 168 -17.32 -14.75 2.23
N GLU A 169 -18.02 -15.62 2.93
CA GLU A 169 -19.25 -15.28 3.64
C GLU A 169 -19.02 -14.41 4.89
N MET A 170 -17.84 -14.50 5.51
CA MET A 170 -17.49 -13.74 6.72
C MET A 170 -16.95 -12.35 6.39
N PHE A 171 -16.28 -12.18 5.27
CA PHE A 171 -15.61 -10.95 4.88
C PHE A 171 -16.16 -10.40 3.56
N ASP A 172 -15.73 -9.20 3.18
CA ASP A 172 -16.16 -8.53 1.94
C ASP A 172 -15.69 -9.29 0.70
N SER A 173 -16.55 -10.14 0.17
CA SER A 173 -16.27 -11.02 -0.97
C SER A 173 -16.04 -10.27 -2.30
N SER A 174 -16.53 -9.03 -2.41
CA SER A 174 -16.39 -8.20 -3.62
C SER A 174 -15.30 -7.13 -3.49
N ILE A 175 -14.48 -7.18 -2.45
CA ILE A 175 -13.39 -6.22 -2.26
C ILE A 175 -12.41 -6.26 -3.43
N GLY A 176 -11.91 -5.10 -3.82
CA GLY A 176 -11.02 -4.99 -4.95
C GLY A 176 -11.72 -4.76 -6.29
N ALA A 177 -13.04 -4.77 -6.33
CA ALA A 177 -13.86 -4.49 -7.52
C ALA A 177 -13.51 -5.37 -8.75
N GLY A 178 -12.94 -6.55 -8.51
CA GLY A 178 -12.61 -7.52 -9.54
C GLY A 178 -13.73 -8.55 -9.82
N SER A 179 -14.68 -8.67 -8.89
CA SER A 179 -15.77 -9.64 -9.00
C SER A 179 -16.76 -9.24 -10.10
N VAL A 180 -17.02 -10.16 -11.04
CA VAL A 180 -18.00 -9.98 -12.10
C VAL A 180 -19.40 -10.36 -11.60
N VAL A 181 -19.49 -11.41 -10.81
CA VAL A 181 -20.73 -11.89 -10.21
C VAL A 181 -20.51 -12.02 -8.71
N MET A 182 -21.52 -11.71 -7.89
CA MET A 182 -21.43 -11.86 -6.45
C MET A 182 -21.04 -13.30 -6.09
N PRO A 183 -19.92 -13.53 -5.39
CA PRO A 183 -19.48 -14.86 -5.01
C PRO A 183 -20.55 -15.58 -4.18
N TYR A 184 -20.81 -16.84 -4.49
CA TYR A 184 -21.85 -17.68 -3.85
C TYR A 184 -23.25 -17.02 -3.84
N GLY A 185 -23.46 -16.03 -4.69
CA GLY A 185 -24.71 -15.27 -4.78
C GLY A 185 -25.78 -15.98 -5.61
N GLY A 186 -26.60 -16.79 -4.98
CA GLY A 186 -27.69 -17.44 -5.62
C GLY A 186 -27.59 -18.97 -5.68
N LYS A 187 -28.69 -19.61 -6.05
CA LYS A 187 -28.85 -21.07 -6.00
C LYS A 187 -27.83 -21.85 -6.83
N ASN A 188 -27.42 -21.30 -7.96
CA ASN A 188 -26.59 -21.99 -8.94
C ASN A 188 -25.14 -21.50 -8.97
N GLN A 189 -24.80 -20.46 -8.23
CA GLN A 189 -23.44 -19.96 -8.15
C GLN A 189 -22.76 -20.57 -6.94
N LEU A 190 -21.93 -21.56 -7.17
CA LEU A 190 -21.25 -22.33 -6.13
C LEU A 190 -19.78 -21.92 -5.92
N THR A 191 -19.27 -21.02 -6.75
CA THR A 191 -17.88 -20.59 -6.72
C THR A 191 -17.76 -19.08 -6.80
N GLU A 192 -16.62 -18.55 -6.45
CA GLU A 192 -16.23 -17.18 -6.71
C GLU A 192 -15.87 -17.00 -8.17
N VAL A 193 -16.38 -15.94 -8.79
CA VAL A 193 -16.10 -15.58 -10.18
C VAL A 193 -15.49 -14.19 -10.21
N GLN A 194 -14.33 -14.07 -10.81
CA GLN A 194 -13.60 -12.82 -11.00
C GLN A 194 -13.47 -12.47 -12.48
#